data_2c9568982914ffdd94324ae320460ba7
#
_entry.id   2c9568982914ffdd94324ae320460ba7
#
_cell.length_a   1.000
_cell.length_b   1.000
_cell.length_c   1.000
_cell.angle_alpha   90.00
_cell.angle_beta   90.00
_cell.angle_gamma   90.00
#
_symmetry.space_group_name_H-M   'P 1'
#
loop_
_entity.id
_entity.type
_entity.pdbx_description
1 polymer ?
#
loop_
_entity_poly.entity_id
_entity_poly.type
_entity_poly.pdbx_seq_one_letter_code
_entity_poly.pdbx_strand_id
1 'polypeptide(L)'
;MRRRNHATPDSPFFVSRRGNAVTRSNAENAFCRLRARAGVMRDDGNPRYQPRLHDLRGTFVVHRLVSWYRSGADLQRSLPQLSTYLGHINIQGTQRYLTLTPELLREASDRFERYAMGPSHE
;
A
#
# COMPACT_ATOMS: atom_id res chain seq x y z
N MET A 1 0.35 29.04 6.28
CA MET A 1 -0.17 28.43 5.03
C MET A 1 -0.26 29.51 3.96
N ARG A 2 0.60 29.54 2.93
CA ARG A 2 0.44 30.46 1.79
C ARG A 2 -0.70 29.93 0.92
N ARG A 3 -1.79 30.69 0.81
CA ARG A 3 -2.89 30.43 -0.10
C ARG A 3 -2.33 30.35 -1.52
N ARG A 4 -2.62 29.27 -2.24
CA ARG A 4 -2.43 29.19 -3.69
C ARG A 4 -3.48 30.13 -4.33
N ASN A 5 -3.09 31.35 -4.59
CA ASN A 5 -3.88 32.20 -5.47
C ASN A 5 -3.55 31.76 -6.92
N HIS A 6 -4.58 31.38 -7.69
CA HIS A 6 -4.56 31.04 -9.11
C HIS A 6 -3.85 29.73 -9.48
N ALA A 7 -4.31 28.58 -8.95
CA ALA A 7 -3.94 27.30 -9.53
C ALA A 7 -4.59 27.14 -10.91
N THR A 8 -3.78 26.94 -11.95
CA THR A 8 -4.24 26.57 -13.29
C THR A 8 -4.30 25.04 -13.40
N PRO A 9 -4.98 24.47 -14.43
CA PRO A 9 -4.99 23.01 -14.65
C PRO A 9 -3.58 22.40 -14.70
N ASP A 10 -2.60 23.15 -15.19
CA ASP A 10 -1.20 22.71 -15.32
C ASP A 10 -0.36 22.95 -14.07
N SER A 11 -0.94 23.56 -13.02
CA SER A 11 -0.21 23.83 -11.79
C SER A 11 0.14 22.53 -11.06
N PRO A 12 1.40 22.38 -10.59
CA PRO A 12 1.80 21.17 -9.87
C PRO A 12 1.01 21.04 -8.56
N PHE A 13 0.50 19.84 -8.31
CA PHE A 13 -0.27 19.56 -7.09
C PHE A 13 0.62 19.66 -5.84
N PHE A 14 1.82 19.09 -5.89
CA PHE A 14 2.78 19.17 -4.80
C PHE A 14 3.85 20.24 -5.11
N VAL A 15 3.98 21.18 -4.18
CA VAL A 15 5.00 22.25 -4.27
C VAL A 15 5.87 22.29 -3.02
N SER A 16 7.13 22.62 -3.20
CA SER A 16 8.08 22.87 -2.12
C SER A 16 7.73 24.16 -1.36
N ARG A 17 8.41 24.40 -0.22
CA ARG A 17 8.25 25.66 0.53
C ARG A 17 8.59 26.90 -0.30
N ARG A 18 9.42 26.76 -1.33
CA ARG A 18 9.80 27.82 -2.27
C ARG A 18 8.82 27.99 -3.44
N GLY A 19 7.74 27.18 -3.49
CA GLY A 19 6.75 27.23 -4.55
C GLY A 19 7.09 26.41 -5.80
N ASN A 20 8.25 25.77 -5.87
CA ASN A 20 8.63 24.92 -6.99
C ASN A 20 7.93 23.56 -6.94
N ALA A 21 7.67 22.96 -8.12
CA ALA A 21 7.15 21.61 -8.21
C ALA A 21 8.04 20.60 -7.45
N VAL A 22 7.41 19.71 -6.70
CA VAL A 22 8.11 18.55 -6.10
C VAL A 22 8.28 17.49 -7.18
N THR A 23 9.52 17.24 -7.60
CA THR A 23 9.83 16.18 -8.55
C THR A 23 9.81 14.80 -7.87
N ARG A 24 9.69 13.75 -8.69
CA ARG A 24 9.82 12.36 -8.21
C ARG A 24 11.14 12.15 -7.46
N SER A 25 12.25 12.60 -8.02
CA SER A 25 13.57 12.48 -7.39
C SER A 25 13.64 13.20 -6.04
N ASN A 26 13.00 14.36 -5.89
CA ASN A 26 12.93 15.06 -4.60
C ASN A 26 12.19 14.21 -3.56
N ALA A 27 11.07 13.59 -3.94
CA ALA A 27 10.29 12.73 -3.05
C ALA A 27 11.07 11.47 -2.66
N GLU A 28 11.69 10.80 -3.64
CA GLU A 28 12.51 9.59 -3.41
C GLU A 28 13.71 9.88 -2.49
N ASN A 29 14.43 10.97 -2.72
CA ASN A 29 15.55 11.38 -1.89
C ASN A 29 15.11 11.74 -0.46
N ALA A 30 13.97 12.41 -0.30
CA ALA A 30 13.40 12.69 1.01
C ALA A 30 13.04 11.39 1.74
N PHE A 31 12.39 10.46 1.04
CA PHE A 31 12.04 9.14 1.59
C PHE A 31 13.30 8.37 2.03
N CYS A 32 14.35 8.32 1.22
CA CYS A 32 15.60 7.63 1.57
C CYS A 32 16.22 8.19 2.87
N ARG A 33 16.23 9.53 3.02
CA ARG A 33 16.73 10.15 4.25
C ARG A 33 15.86 9.83 5.47
N LEU A 34 14.53 9.91 5.32
CA LEU A 34 13.59 9.59 6.41
C LEU A 34 13.67 8.13 6.80
N ARG A 35 13.74 7.23 5.84
CA ARG A 35 13.90 5.79 6.04
C ARG A 35 15.17 5.49 6.86
N ALA A 36 16.31 6.05 6.45
CA ALA A 36 17.58 5.86 7.16
C ALA A 36 17.50 6.38 8.60
N ARG A 37 16.91 7.56 8.81
CA ARG A 37 16.74 8.14 10.15
C ARG A 37 15.78 7.34 11.04
N ALA A 38 14.80 6.70 10.45
CA ALA A 38 13.82 5.84 11.15
C ALA A 38 14.36 4.41 11.39
N GLY A 39 15.57 4.08 10.93
CA GLY A 39 16.12 2.74 11.05
C GLY A 39 15.37 1.68 10.21
N VAL A 40 14.56 2.11 9.24
CA VAL A 40 13.81 1.20 8.37
C VAL A 40 14.73 0.71 7.26
N MET A 41 15.55 -0.28 7.58
CA MET A 41 16.54 -0.87 6.68
C MET A 41 16.35 -2.39 6.65
N ARG A 42 16.72 -3.03 5.55
CA ARG A 42 16.81 -4.49 5.49
C ARG A 42 18.20 -4.93 5.92
N ASP A 43 18.26 -5.92 6.79
CA ASP A 43 19.50 -6.47 7.35
C ASP A 43 20.10 -7.61 6.52
N ASP A 44 19.51 -7.93 5.37
CA ASP A 44 19.99 -9.02 4.50
C ASP A 44 21.29 -8.69 3.74
N GLY A 45 21.94 -7.59 4.10
CA GLY A 45 23.22 -7.14 3.55
C GLY A 45 23.18 -6.74 2.07
N ASN A 46 22.00 -6.76 1.45
CA ASN A 46 21.85 -6.42 0.04
C ASN A 46 21.38 -4.97 -0.15
N PRO A 47 22.28 -4.01 -0.49
CA PRO A 47 21.92 -2.61 -0.66
C PRO A 47 20.92 -2.39 -1.82
N ARG A 48 20.80 -3.34 -2.74
CA ARG A 48 19.92 -3.27 -3.92
C ARG A 48 18.43 -3.34 -3.57
N TYR A 49 18.07 -3.94 -2.44
CA TYR A 49 16.68 -4.23 -2.08
C TYR A 49 16.17 -3.45 -0.87
N GLN A 50 16.73 -2.27 -0.63
CA GLN A 50 16.23 -1.39 0.42
C GLN A 50 14.80 -0.90 0.12
N PRO A 51 13.95 -0.71 1.15
CA PRO A 51 12.60 -0.22 0.96
C PRO A 51 12.56 1.10 0.18
N ARG A 52 11.69 1.19 -0.82
CA ARG A 52 11.54 2.34 -1.72
C ARG A 52 10.23 3.07 -1.43
N LEU A 53 10.12 4.30 -1.87
CA LEU A 53 8.87 5.08 -1.77
C LEU A 53 7.68 4.33 -2.39
N HIS A 54 7.89 3.64 -3.52
CA HIS A 54 6.85 2.86 -4.20
C HIS A 54 6.37 1.65 -3.36
N ASP A 55 7.20 1.11 -2.49
CA ASP A 55 6.85 -0.05 -1.67
C ASP A 55 5.80 0.29 -0.60
N LEU A 56 5.66 1.59 -0.24
CA LEU A 56 4.55 2.07 0.60
C LEU A 56 3.18 1.78 -0.02
N ARG A 57 3.10 1.81 -1.35
CA ARG A 57 1.88 1.45 -2.08
C ARG A 57 1.52 -0.03 -1.86
N GLY A 58 2.52 -0.93 -1.95
CA GLY A 58 2.33 -2.35 -1.65
C GLY A 58 1.88 -2.57 -0.21
N THR A 59 2.55 -1.92 0.74
CA THR A 59 2.18 -1.96 2.17
C THR A 59 0.73 -1.51 2.40
N PHE A 60 0.30 -0.41 1.78
CA PHE A 60 -1.08 0.05 1.86
C PHE A 60 -2.07 -1.02 1.34
N VAL A 61 -1.78 -1.63 0.18
CA VAL A 61 -2.64 -2.67 -0.40
C VAL A 61 -2.78 -3.85 0.54
N VAL A 62 -1.66 -4.37 1.04
CA VAL A 62 -1.64 -5.51 1.97
C VAL A 62 -2.45 -5.21 3.22
N HIS A 63 -2.19 -4.07 3.88
CA HIS A 63 -2.92 -3.69 5.09
C HIS A 63 -4.42 -3.53 4.83
N ARG A 64 -4.82 -2.98 3.67
CA ARG A 64 -6.23 -2.85 3.30
C ARG A 64 -6.89 -4.21 3.10
N LEU A 65 -6.23 -5.12 2.38
CA LEU A 65 -6.74 -6.46 2.13
C LEU A 65 -6.87 -7.28 3.42
N VAL A 66 -5.85 -7.24 4.30
CA VAL A 66 -5.89 -7.89 5.62
C VAL A 66 -7.03 -7.33 6.47
N SER A 67 -7.19 -6.00 6.50
CA SER A 67 -8.28 -5.35 7.24
C SER A 67 -9.66 -5.80 6.74
N TRP A 68 -9.86 -5.83 5.42
CA TRP A 68 -11.12 -6.31 4.84
C TRP A 68 -11.36 -7.79 5.12
N TYR A 69 -10.31 -8.59 5.04
CA TYR A 69 -10.44 -10.01 5.32
C TYR A 69 -10.86 -10.27 6.78
N ARG A 70 -10.23 -9.56 7.73
CA ARG A 70 -10.56 -9.64 9.16
C ARG A 70 -11.98 -9.17 9.47
N SER A 71 -12.45 -8.12 8.80
CA SER A 71 -13.81 -7.60 8.97
C SER A 71 -14.90 -8.44 8.26
N GLY A 72 -14.51 -9.48 7.52
CA GLY A 72 -15.45 -10.30 6.75
C GLY A 72 -16.04 -9.60 5.53
N ALA A 73 -15.39 -8.52 5.06
CA ALA A 73 -15.83 -7.80 3.87
C ALA A 73 -15.74 -8.67 2.60
N ASP A 74 -16.63 -8.41 1.66
CA ASP A 74 -16.59 -9.05 0.35
C ASP A 74 -15.41 -8.51 -0.48
N LEU A 75 -14.35 -9.32 -0.56
CA LEU A 75 -13.15 -8.98 -1.30
C LEU A 75 -13.40 -8.89 -2.79
N GLN A 76 -14.28 -9.72 -3.36
CA GLN A 76 -14.55 -9.70 -4.80
C GLN A 76 -15.17 -8.37 -5.21
N ARG A 77 -16.06 -7.84 -4.38
CA ARG A 77 -16.66 -6.52 -4.58
C ARG A 77 -15.67 -5.37 -4.37
N SER A 78 -14.76 -5.51 -3.42
CA SER A 78 -13.85 -4.44 -2.98
C SER A 78 -12.59 -4.35 -3.84
N LEU A 79 -12.12 -5.46 -4.42
CA LEU A 79 -10.91 -5.51 -5.25
C LEU A 79 -10.94 -4.59 -6.48
N PRO A 80 -12.03 -4.52 -7.27
CA PRO A 80 -12.10 -3.59 -8.40
C PRO A 80 -11.96 -2.13 -7.96
N GLN A 81 -12.57 -1.76 -6.84
CA GLN A 81 -12.46 -0.40 -6.29
C GLN A 81 -11.02 -0.08 -5.87
N LEU A 82 -10.34 -1.02 -5.21
CA LEU A 82 -8.94 -0.88 -4.84
C LEU A 82 -8.06 -0.78 -6.08
N SER A 83 -8.30 -1.60 -7.11
CA SER A 83 -7.58 -1.56 -8.37
C SER A 83 -7.70 -0.20 -9.06
N THR A 84 -8.91 0.35 -9.12
CA THR A 84 -9.18 1.69 -9.65
C THR A 84 -8.48 2.77 -8.82
N TYR A 85 -8.57 2.72 -7.49
CA TYR A 85 -7.89 3.65 -6.60
C TYR A 85 -6.38 3.65 -6.79
N LEU A 86 -5.82 2.48 -7.03
CA LEU A 86 -4.40 2.30 -7.32
C LEU A 86 -4.04 2.72 -8.76
N GLY A 87 -4.99 2.95 -9.64
CA GLY A 87 -4.74 3.25 -11.06
C GLY A 87 -4.13 2.05 -11.81
N HIS A 88 -4.46 0.82 -11.39
CA HIS A 88 -4.08 -0.36 -12.15
C HIS A 88 -4.96 -0.49 -13.40
N ILE A 89 -4.35 -0.73 -14.57
CA ILE A 89 -5.06 -0.90 -15.84
C ILE A 89 -5.95 -2.16 -15.80
N ASN A 90 -5.52 -3.18 -15.02
CA ASN A 90 -6.28 -4.41 -14.81
C ASN A 90 -6.22 -4.85 -13.35
N ILE A 91 -7.18 -5.69 -12.96
CA ILE A 91 -7.30 -6.20 -11.59
C ILE A 91 -6.16 -7.17 -11.21
N GLN A 92 -5.49 -7.78 -12.19
CA GLN A 92 -4.42 -8.75 -11.97
C GLN A 92 -3.26 -8.16 -11.14
N GLY A 93 -2.96 -6.86 -11.37
CA GLY A 93 -1.96 -6.14 -10.58
C GLY A 93 -2.30 -6.11 -9.08
N THR A 94 -3.58 -6.08 -8.74
CA THR A 94 -4.04 -6.10 -7.34
C THR A 94 -4.18 -7.54 -6.82
N GLN A 95 -4.61 -8.48 -7.64
CA GLN A 95 -4.76 -9.90 -7.27
C GLN A 95 -3.44 -10.56 -6.84
N ARG A 96 -2.30 -10.12 -7.40
CA ARG A 96 -0.98 -10.61 -6.98
C ARG A 96 -0.73 -10.46 -5.48
N TYR A 97 -1.31 -9.45 -4.84
CA TYR A 97 -1.16 -9.27 -3.40
C TYR A 97 -1.91 -10.33 -2.59
N LEU A 98 -3.00 -10.89 -3.13
CA LEU A 98 -3.75 -11.97 -2.46
C LEU A 98 -2.94 -13.27 -2.38
N THR A 99 -2.18 -13.58 -3.43
CA THR A 99 -1.44 -14.84 -3.52
C THR A 99 -0.03 -14.78 -2.95
N LEU A 100 0.54 -13.57 -2.85
CA LEU A 100 1.95 -13.39 -2.44
C LEU A 100 2.11 -12.84 -1.03
N THR A 101 1.01 -12.68 -0.28
CA THR A 101 1.06 -12.08 1.06
C THR A 101 0.86 -13.17 2.12
N PRO A 102 1.93 -13.55 2.86
CA PRO A 102 1.84 -14.58 3.91
C PRO A 102 0.79 -14.26 4.98
N GLU A 103 0.62 -12.98 5.32
CA GLU A 103 -0.39 -12.52 6.28
C GLU A 103 -1.81 -12.84 5.82
N LEU A 104 -2.12 -12.63 4.53
CA LEU A 104 -3.43 -12.96 3.97
C LEU A 104 -3.65 -14.46 3.90
N LEU A 105 -2.63 -15.23 3.57
CA LEU A 105 -2.71 -16.69 3.56
C LEU A 105 -2.97 -17.24 4.96
N ARG A 106 -2.32 -16.68 5.98
CA ARG A 106 -2.55 -17.05 7.39
C ARG A 106 -3.97 -16.73 7.83
N GLU A 107 -4.45 -15.52 7.58
CA GLU A 107 -5.83 -15.12 7.90
C GLU A 107 -6.87 -15.98 7.15
N ALA A 108 -6.56 -16.40 5.92
CA ALA A 108 -7.41 -17.33 5.18
C ALA A 108 -7.46 -18.71 5.82
N SER A 109 -6.31 -19.25 6.26
CA SER A 109 -6.21 -20.50 6.97
C SER A 109 -6.99 -20.47 8.28
N ASP A 110 -6.78 -19.45 9.12
CA ASP A 110 -7.47 -19.26 10.40
C ASP A 110 -8.99 -19.15 10.23
N ARG A 111 -9.44 -18.53 9.15
CA ARG A 111 -10.87 -18.42 8.84
C ARG A 111 -11.44 -19.76 8.38
N PHE A 112 -10.69 -20.49 7.56
CA PHE A 112 -11.09 -21.82 7.11
C PHE A 112 -11.17 -22.80 8.29
N GLU A 113 -10.18 -22.80 9.19
CA GLU A 113 -10.18 -23.63 10.39
C GLU A 113 -11.38 -23.34 11.28
N ARG A 114 -11.69 -22.06 11.51
CA ARG A 114 -12.90 -21.68 12.28
C ARG A 114 -14.20 -22.13 11.61
N TYR A 115 -14.24 -22.13 10.29
CA TYR A 115 -15.40 -22.62 9.53
C TYR A 115 -15.48 -24.15 9.58
N ALA A 116 -14.36 -24.85 9.42
CA ALA A 116 -14.29 -26.31 9.43
C ALA A 116 -14.49 -26.91 10.81
N MET A 117 -14.08 -26.20 11.87
CA MET A 117 -14.26 -26.57 13.27
C MET A 117 -15.52 -25.96 13.88
N GLY A 118 -16.48 -25.49 13.06
CA GLY A 118 -17.72 -24.86 13.51
C GLY A 118 -18.33 -25.53 14.74
N PRO A 119 -19.21 -24.86 15.52
CA PRO A 119 -19.65 -25.36 16.82
C PRO A 119 -20.13 -26.78 16.69
N SER A 120 -19.49 -27.70 17.43
CA SER A 120 -19.93 -29.07 17.59
C SER A 120 -21.38 -28.99 18.06
N HIS A 121 -22.31 -29.36 17.22
CA HIS A 121 -23.68 -29.54 17.65
C HIS A 121 -23.69 -30.73 18.64
N GLU A 122 -23.62 -30.44 19.93
CA GLU A 122 -24.19 -31.28 20.93
C GLU A 122 -25.71 -31.19 20.92
#